data_2a24754635419c5dba19e32f8c49d2c3
#
_entry.id   2a24754635419c5dba19e32f8c49d2c3
#
_cell.length_a   1.000
_cell.length_b   1.000
_cell.length_c   1.000
_cell.angle_alpha   90.00
_cell.angle_beta   90.00
_cell.angle_gamma   90.00
#
_symmetry.space_group_name_H-M   'P 1'
#
loop_
_entity.id
_entity.type
_entity.pdbx_description
1 polymer ?
#
loop_
_entity_poly.entity_id
_entity_poly.type
_entity_poly.pdbx_seq_one_letter_code
_entity_poly.pdbx_strand_id
1 'polypeptide(L)'
;PAQTFERITGTDAVTGVDFMNVKSFTFDENRRAIIEKEEGSEHHIDADTVIFAVGQRPDITEEAGLELGRGNSIVVKNMDNDKTTSVEGIFAAGDAIYGTKSVIMAIESGRQAASQIDKYLGGDGDISEVLAPVQKADPYIGQCPGFGYQERKHTQVDAPEKRSGNFNLFDHGICDSDICAEAGRCLQCDLRLQISRPSLWGDFVEQKEAE
;
A
#
# COMPACT_ATOMS: atom_id res chain seq x y z
N PRO A 1 8.77 16.56 13.92
CA PRO A 1 7.33 16.74 14.20
C PRO A 1 6.52 16.76 12.90
N ALA A 2 5.23 16.44 12.97
CA ALA A 2 4.33 16.64 11.86
C ALA A 2 4.06 18.15 11.69
N GLN A 3 3.93 18.60 10.45
CA GLN A 3 3.71 20.01 10.13
C GLN A 3 2.49 20.16 9.23
N THR A 4 1.80 21.29 9.39
CA THR A 4 0.68 21.67 8.51
C THR A 4 1.03 22.95 7.77
N PHE A 5 0.61 22.99 6.52
CA PHE A 5 0.69 24.15 5.66
C PHE A 5 -0.28 25.24 6.14
N GLU A 6 0.18 26.50 6.17
CA GLU A 6 -0.65 27.65 6.50
C GLU A 6 -0.94 28.50 5.27
N ARG A 7 0.09 29.00 4.63
CA ARG A 7 -0.08 29.85 3.45
C ARG A 7 1.19 29.92 2.61
N ILE A 8 1.02 30.28 1.35
CA ILE A 8 2.09 30.73 0.48
C ILE A 8 2.28 32.23 0.71
N THR A 9 3.52 32.67 0.75
CA THR A 9 3.89 34.08 0.92
C THR A 9 4.37 34.68 -0.42
N GLY A 10 4.29 36.01 -0.51
CA GLY A 10 4.62 36.79 -1.69
C GLY A 10 3.41 37.52 -2.26
N THR A 11 3.63 38.55 -3.09
CA THR A 11 2.58 39.34 -3.74
C THR A 11 2.57 39.11 -5.25
N ASP A 12 3.66 39.44 -5.92
CA ASP A 12 3.80 39.30 -7.38
C ASP A 12 4.48 37.96 -7.77
N ALA A 13 5.26 37.40 -6.87
CA ALA A 13 5.90 36.10 -7.00
C ALA A 13 5.91 35.38 -5.64
N VAL A 14 6.02 34.06 -5.66
CA VAL A 14 6.20 33.26 -4.47
C VAL A 14 7.53 33.63 -3.81
N THR A 15 7.51 33.86 -2.50
CA THR A 15 8.72 34.10 -1.68
C THR A 15 8.95 33.03 -0.64
N GLY A 16 7.95 32.19 -0.35
CA GLY A 16 8.08 31.12 0.59
C GLY A 16 6.77 30.53 1.02
N VAL A 17 6.82 29.72 2.06
CA VAL A 17 5.68 29.00 2.65
C VAL A 17 5.77 29.07 4.18
N ASP A 18 4.64 29.38 4.81
CA ASP A 18 4.51 29.34 6.27
C ASP A 18 3.89 28.00 6.69
N PHE A 19 4.46 27.41 7.74
CA PHE A 19 4.03 26.16 8.36
C PHE A 19 3.86 26.32 9.87
N MET A 20 3.06 25.42 10.47
CA MET A 20 2.98 25.22 11.91
C MET A 20 3.18 23.74 12.27
N ASN A 21 3.69 23.48 13.47
CA ASN A 21 3.70 22.12 13.99
C ASN A 21 2.28 21.63 14.30
N VAL A 22 2.06 20.35 14.06
CA VAL A 22 0.81 19.67 14.43
C VAL A 22 0.98 19.06 15.82
N LYS A 23 0.13 19.49 16.76
CA LYS A 23 0.06 18.96 18.11
C LYS A 23 -0.73 17.67 18.15
N SER A 24 -1.90 17.64 17.49
CA SER A 24 -2.70 16.43 17.34
C SER A 24 -3.38 16.36 15.97
N PHE A 25 -3.62 15.13 15.51
CA PHE A 25 -4.30 14.84 14.27
C PHE A 25 -5.33 13.74 14.52
N THR A 26 -6.61 14.09 14.37
CA THR A 26 -7.74 13.17 14.56
C THR A 26 -8.73 13.27 13.42
N PHE A 27 -9.72 12.39 13.38
CA PHE A 27 -10.84 12.48 12.44
C PHE A 27 -12.14 12.63 13.19
N ASP A 28 -13.05 13.47 12.68
CA ASP A 28 -14.43 13.57 13.17
C ASP A 28 -15.27 12.34 12.73
N GLU A 29 -16.52 12.31 13.16
CA GLU A 29 -17.49 11.26 12.82
C GLU A 29 -17.74 11.15 11.30
N ASN A 30 -17.52 12.25 10.56
CA ASN A 30 -17.65 12.33 9.11
C ASN A 30 -16.32 12.04 8.39
N ARG A 31 -15.29 11.56 9.10
CA ARG A 31 -13.93 11.32 8.59
C ARG A 31 -13.26 12.57 8.02
N ARG A 32 -13.57 13.75 8.56
CA ARG A 32 -12.83 14.97 8.25
C ARG A 32 -11.67 15.12 9.22
N ALA A 33 -10.52 15.51 8.68
CA ALA A 33 -9.33 15.73 9.49
C ALA A 33 -9.55 16.94 10.43
N ILE A 34 -9.30 16.74 11.72
CA ILE A 34 -9.19 17.77 12.73
C ILE A 34 -7.72 17.89 13.08
N ILE A 35 -7.15 19.06 12.80
CA ILE A 35 -5.73 19.35 13.03
C ILE A 35 -5.65 20.38 14.14
N GLU A 36 -5.08 20.00 15.27
CA GLU A 36 -4.73 20.92 16.34
C GLU A 36 -3.29 21.38 16.13
N LYS A 37 -3.11 22.69 16.00
CA LYS A 37 -1.82 23.32 15.75
C LYS A 37 -1.14 23.67 17.07
N GLU A 38 0.17 23.65 17.10
CA GLU A 38 0.96 24.09 18.24
C GLU A 38 1.18 25.61 18.16
N GLU A 39 0.60 26.34 19.09
CA GLU A 39 0.73 27.81 19.15
C GLU A 39 2.21 28.22 19.31
N GLY A 40 2.64 29.24 18.57
CA GLY A 40 4.00 29.74 18.62
C GLY A 40 5.04 28.89 17.89
N SER A 41 4.58 27.93 17.08
CA SER A 41 5.45 27.05 16.27
C SER A 41 5.56 27.49 14.81
N GLU A 42 5.08 28.70 14.50
CA GLU A 42 5.13 29.25 13.14
C GLU A 42 6.58 29.31 12.64
N HIS A 43 6.81 28.83 11.45
CA HIS A 43 8.09 28.95 10.79
C HIS A 43 7.91 29.12 9.28
N HIS A 44 8.87 29.79 8.71
CA HIS A 44 8.92 30.12 7.29
C HIS A 44 9.99 29.32 6.58
N ILE A 45 9.66 28.87 5.36
CA ILE A 45 10.63 28.27 4.44
C ILE A 45 10.65 29.11 3.17
N ASP A 46 11.83 29.67 2.84
CA ASP A 46 12.03 30.40 1.59
C ASP A 46 11.86 29.44 0.40
N ALA A 47 11.04 29.85 -0.58
CA ALA A 47 10.83 29.12 -1.82
C ALA A 47 10.40 30.08 -2.93
N ASP A 48 10.84 29.87 -4.13
CA ASP A 48 10.40 30.58 -5.34
C ASP A 48 9.30 29.84 -6.07
N THR A 49 9.12 28.55 -5.78
CA THR A 49 8.15 27.67 -6.42
C THR A 49 7.53 26.73 -5.41
N VAL A 50 6.20 26.57 -5.44
CA VAL A 50 5.46 25.63 -4.59
C VAL A 50 4.65 24.69 -5.47
N ILE A 51 4.83 23.38 -5.27
CA ILE A 51 4.12 22.34 -6.01
C ILE A 51 3.24 21.54 -5.05
N PHE A 52 1.92 21.53 -5.29
CA PHE A 52 1.00 20.67 -4.54
C PHE A 52 0.89 19.31 -5.21
N ALA A 53 1.36 18.27 -4.51
CA ALA A 53 1.29 16.88 -4.96
C ALA A 53 0.58 16.00 -3.90
N VAL A 54 -0.54 16.49 -3.35
CA VAL A 54 -1.22 15.95 -2.16
C VAL A 54 -2.41 15.05 -2.51
N GLY A 55 -2.29 14.27 -3.54
CA GLY A 55 -3.28 13.29 -3.98
C GLY A 55 -3.80 13.56 -5.39
N GLN A 56 -4.56 12.59 -5.87
CA GLN A 56 -5.17 12.62 -7.20
C GLN A 56 -6.67 12.33 -7.07
N ARG A 57 -7.42 12.75 -8.06
CA ARG A 57 -8.85 12.45 -8.21
C ARG A 57 -9.09 11.97 -9.63
N PRO A 58 -10.02 11.03 -9.84
CA PRO A 58 -10.46 10.67 -11.18
C PRO A 58 -11.04 11.90 -11.90
N ASP A 59 -10.64 12.08 -13.14
CA ASP A 59 -11.21 13.12 -14.02
C ASP A 59 -12.39 12.54 -14.81
N ILE A 60 -13.48 12.32 -14.09
CA ILE A 60 -14.72 11.74 -14.64
C ILE A 60 -15.82 12.77 -14.49
N THR A 61 -16.50 13.04 -15.58
CA THR A 61 -17.63 13.98 -15.63
C THR A 61 -18.96 13.26 -15.42
N GLU A 62 -19.98 13.98 -14.99
CA GLU A 62 -21.36 13.49 -14.85
C GLU A 62 -21.93 12.93 -16.17
N GLU A 63 -21.41 13.40 -17.32
CA GLU A 63 -21.80 12.92 -18.65
C GLU A 63 -21.52 11.43 -18.86
N ALA A 64 -20.60 10.84 -18.10
CA ALA A 64 -20.36 9.41 -18.14
C ALA A 64 -21.51 8.57 -17.57
N GLY A 65 -22.51 9.19 -16.93
CA GLY A 65 -23.69 8.54 -16.33
C GLY A 65 -23.36 7.62 -15.15
N LEU A 66 -22.15 7.69 -14.61
CA LEU A 66 -21.70 6.89 -13.48
C LEU A 66 -22.05 7.58 -12.18
N GLU A 67 -22.41 6.80 -11.17
CA GLU A 67 -22.55 7.30 -9.81
C GLU A 67 -21.16 7.62 -9.25
N LEU A 68 -20.98 8.87 -8.80
CA LEU A 68 -19.73 9.37 -8.24
C LEU A 68 -19.85 9.58 -6.74
N GLY A 69 -18.86 9.13 -6.01
CA GLY A 69 -18.70 9.31 -4.58
C GLY A 69 -17.80 10.50 -4.22
N ARG A 70 -17.30 10.51 -3.00
CA ARG A 70 -16.41 11.55 -2.50
C ARG A 70 -15.13 11.63 -3.33
N GLY A 71 -14.78 12.83 -3.80
CA GLY A 71 -13.55 13.07 -4.55
C GLY A 71 -13.59 12.53 -5.98
N ASN A 72 -14.77 12.47 -6.59
CA ASN A 72 -15.03 11.91 -7.93
C ASN A 72 -14.70 10.41 -8.05
N SER A 73 -14.60 9.68 -6.94
CA SER A 73 -14.42 8.22 -7.03
C SER A 73 -15.68 7.58 -7.62
N ILE A 74 -15.49 6.57 -8.47
CA ILE A 74 -16.59 5.81 -9.04
C ILE A 74 -17.19 4.92 -7.96
N VAL A 75 -18.51 4.95 -7.80
CA VAL A 75 -19.23 4.05 -6.90
C VAL A 75 -19.38 2.69 -7.57
N VAL A 76 -18.95 1.64 -6.88
CA VAL A 76 -19.15 0.24 -7.25
C VAL A 76 -20.06 -0.45 -6.24
N LYS A 77 -20.70 -1.54 -6.62
CA LYS A 77 -21.64 -2.24 -5.73
C LYS A 77 -21.00 -2.70 -4.42
N ASN A 78 -19.77 -3.20 -4.49
CA ASN A 78 -19.01 -3.54 -3.29
C ASN A 78 -17.50 -3.38 -3.54
N MET A 79 -16.85 -2.56 -2.72
CA MET A 79 -15.42 -2.26 -2.86
C MET A 79 -14.51 -3.49 -2.66
N ASP A 80 -14.96 -4.49 -1.92
CA ASP A 80 -14.14 -5.67 -1.61
C ASP A 80 -14.27 -6.76 -2.68
N ASN A 81 -15.49 -6.97 -3.21
CA ASN A 81 -15.74 -8.14 -4.03
C ASN A 81 -16.66 -7.92 -5.24
N ASP A 82 -17.20 -6.72 -5.50
CA ASP A 82 -18.05 -6.43 -6.67
C ASP A 82 -17.68 -5.09 -7.30
N LYS A 83 -17.01 -5.16 -8.45
CA LYS A 83 -16.48 -4.02 -9.20
C LYS A 83 -17.47 -3.47 -10.25
N THR A 84 -18.73 -3.95 -10.27
CA THR A 84 -19.74 -3.41 -11.15
C THR A 84 -20.18 -2.02 -10.71
N THR A 85 -20.38 -1.13 -11.68
CA THR A 85 -20.86 0.24 -11.44
C THR A 85 -22.40 0.30 -11.47
N SER A 86 -22.94 1.52 -11.36
CA SER A 86 -24.37 1.79 -11.57
C SER A 86 -24.84 1.54 -13.01
N VAL A 87 -23.91 1.51 -13.96
CA VAL A 87 -24.20 1.30 -15.39
C VAL A 87 -23.81 -0.12 -15.78
N GLU A 88 -24.77 -0.84 -16.38
CA GLU A 88 -24.55 -2.21 -16.82
C GLU A 88 -23.43 -2.31 -17.86
N GLY A 89 -22.58 -3.32 -17.70
CA GLY A 89 -21.40 -3.54 -18.57
C GLY A 89 -20.22 -2.62 -18.30
N ILE A 90 -20.32 -1.71 -17.32
CA ILE A 90 -19.20 -0.87 -16.89
C ILE A 90 -18.70 -1.33 -15.53
N PHE A 91 -17.40 -1.54 -15.44
CA PHE A 91 -16.68 -1.95 -14.25
C PHE A 91 -15.65 -0.89 -13.88
N ALA A 92 -15.36 -0.74 -12.61
CA ALA A 92 -14.34 0.20 -12.15
C ALA A 92 -13.44 -0.44 -11.09
N ALA A 93 -12.16 -0.09 -11.09
CA ALA A 93 -11.16 -0.66 -10.21
C ALA A 93 -10.04 0.33 -9.88
N GLY A 94 -9.17 -0.04 -8.93
CA GLY A 94 -7.98 0.73 -8.58
C GLY A 94 -8.30 2.07 -7.93
N ASP A 95 -7.44 3.04 -8.16
CA ASP A 95 -7.54 4.37 -7.57
C ASP A 95 -8.81 5.11 -7.98
N ALA A 96 -9.43 4.71 -9.10
CA ALA A 96 -10.71 5.28 -9.53
C ALA A 96 -11.86 5.03 -8.55
N ILE A 97 -11.79 3.94 -7.76
CA ILE A 97 -12.81 3.61 -6.75
C ILE A 97 -12.37 3.88 -5.33
N TYR A 98 -11.07 3.70 -5.03
CA TYR A 98 -10.55 3.82 -3.66
C TYR A 98 -9.99 5.21 -3.34
N GLY A 99 -9.71 6.05 -4.35
CA GLY A 99 -8.73 7.11 -4.25
C GLY A 99 -7.31 6.52 -4.22
N THR A 100 -6.30 7.36 -4.05
CA THR A 100 -4.89 6.92 -4.04
C THR A 100 -4.62 5.93 -2.91
N LYS A 101 -4.28 4.71 -3.27
CA LYS A 101 -3.94 3.60 -2.38
C LYS A 101 -2.59 2.99 -2.79
N SER A 102 -2.32 1.76 -2.37
CA SER A 102 -1.10 1.06 -2.77
C SER A 102 -1.25 0.44 -4.17
N VAL A 103 -0.11 0.27 -4.86
CA VAL A 103 -0.05 -0.42 -6.17
C VAL A 103 -0.63 -1.82 -6.07
N ILE A 104 -0.36 -2.55 -4.97
CA ILE A 104 -0.88 -3.92 -4.77
C ILE A 104 -2.40 -3.92 -4.72
N MET A 105 -3.03 -2.98 -4.03
CA MET A 105 -4.50 -2.87 -3.99
C MET A 105 -5.08 -2.52 -5.36
N ALA A 106 -4.41 -1.68 -6.14
CA ALA A 106 -4.84 -1.35 -7.50
C ALA A 106 -4.78 -2.58 -8.41
N ILE A 107 -3.70 -3.37 -8.35
CA ILE A 107 -3.55 -4.61 -9.10
C ILE A 107 -4.62 -5.64 -8.71
N GLU A 108 -4.81 -5.89 -7.41
CA GLU A 108 -5.81 -6.84 -6.91
C GLU A 108 -7.22 -6.44 -7.37
N SER A 109 -7.57 -5.18 -7.23
CA SER A 109 -8.85 -4.64 -7.67
C SER A 109 -9.06 -4.80 -9.18
N GLY A 110 -8.00 -4.57 -9.98
CA GLY A 110 -8.02 -4.79 -11.42
C GLY A 110 -8.23 -6.27 -11.79
N ARG A 111 -7.58 -7.18 -11.09
CA ARG A 111 -7.80 -8.64 -11.28
C ARG A 111 -9.22 -9.05 -10.94
N GLN A 112 -9.78 -8.53 -9.85
CA GLN A 112 -11.18 -8.79 -9.49
C GLN A 112 -12.14 -8.27 -10.57
N ALA A 113 -11.91 -7.07 -11.11
CA ALA A 113 -12.70 -6.52 -12.21
C ALA A 113 -12.57 -7.39 -13.47
N ALA A 114 -11.38 -7.84 -13.82
CA ALA A 114 -11.15 -8.71 -14.98
C ALA A 114 -11.91 -10.04 -14.87
N SER A 115 -11.87 -10.68 -13.70
CA SER A 115 -12.66 -11.90 -13.43
C SER A 115 -14.17 -11.68 -13.59
N GLN A 116 -14.67 -10.52 -13.15
CA GLN A 116 -16.10 -10.19 -13.27
C GLN A 116 -16.49 -9.84 -14.70
N ILE A 117 -15.60 -9.17 -15.45
CA ILE A 117 -15.81 -8.91 -16.89
C ILE A 117 -15.87 -10.23 -17.65
N ASP A 118 -14.98 -11.17 -17.37
CA ASP A 118 -14.98 -12.48 -18.00
C ASP A 118 -16.31 -13.20 -17.75
N LYS A 119 -16.79 -13.22 -16.50
CA LYS A 119 -18.14 -13.78 -16.16
C LYS A 119 -19.27 -13.06 -16.89
N TYR A 120 -19.21 -11.74 -16.97
CA TYR A 120 -20.23 -10.95 -17.67
C TYR A 120 -20.29 -11.28 -19.16
N LEU A 121 -19.15 -11.61 -19.76
CA LEU A 121 -19.02 -12.02 -21.15
C LEU A 121 -19.30 -13.51 -21.39
N GLY A 122 -19.64 -14.28 -20.35
CA GLY A 122 -20.01 -15.70 -20.42
C GLY A 122 -18.89 -16.68 -20.12
N GLY A 123 -17.74 -16.20 -19.62
CA GLY A 123 -16.67 -17.03 -19.08
C GLY A 123 -16.94 -17.52 -17.66
N ASP A 124 -16.01 -18.27 -17.09
CA ASP A 124 -16.09 -18.79 -15.72
C ASP A 124 -15.48 -17.84 -14.66
N GLY A 125 -14.78 -16.81 -15.11
CA GLY A 125 -14.10 -15.83 -14.27
C GLY A 125 -12.76 -16.31 -13.73
N ASP A 126 -12.27 -17.45 -14.18
CA ASP A 126 -10.94 -17.93 -13.83
C ASP A 126 -9.88 -17.22 -14.68
N ILE A 127 -9.23 -16.23 -14.08
CA ILE A 127 -8.09 -15.51 -14.66
C ILE A 127 -6.79 -15.90 -13.96
N SER A 128 -6.78 -17.07 -13.31
CA SER A 128 -5.58 -17.53 -12.59
C SER A 128 -4.43 -17.77 -13.56
N GLU A 129 -3.25 -17.31 -13.16
CA GLU A 129 -2.01 -17.52 -13.88
C GLU A 129 -0.94 -17.95 -12.88
N VAL A 130 -0.24 -19.02 -13.19
CA VAL A 130 0.91 -19.47 -12.39
C VAL A 130 2.14 -18.69 -12.82
N LEU A 131 2.40 -17.57 -12.13
CA LEU A 131 3.54 -16.68 -12.44
C LEU A 131 4.89 -17.22 -11.98
N ALA A 132 4.87 -18.14 -11.01
CA ALA A 132 6.08 -18.77 -10.49
C ALA A 132 5.80 -20.23 -10.11
N PRO A 133 6.80 -21.12 -10.25
CA PRO A 133 6.63 -22.51 -9.81
C PRO A 133 6.32 -22.54 -8.32
N VAL A 134 5.40 -23.43 -7.92
CA VAL A 134 5.10 -23.67 -6.51
C VAL A 134 6.36 -24.23 -5.83
N GLN A 135 6.92 -23.46 -4.93
CA GLN A 135 8.05 -23.90 -4.12
C GLN A 135 7.56 -24.71 -2.92
N LYS A 136 8.28 -25.78 -2.61
CA LYS A 136 8.05 -26.51 -1.36
C LYS A 136 8.80 -25.79 -0.26
N ALA A 137 8.14 -25.61 0.90
CA ALA A 137 8.82 -25.05 2.07
C ALA A 137 9.95 -26.01 2.51
N ASP A 138 11.07 -25.43 2.91
CA ASP A 138 12.13 -26.16 3.58
C ASP A 138 11.67 -26.52 5.00
N PRO A 139 11.49 -27.83 5.34
CA PRO A 139 11.05 -28.23 6.67
C PRO A 139 12.07 -27.91 7.77
N TYR A 140 13.32 -27.66 7.42
CA TYR A 140 14.40 -27.38 8.35
C TYR A 140 14.70 -25.89 8.51
N ILE A 141 13.99 -25.02 7.81
CA ILE A 141 14.21 -23.57 7.88
C ILE A 141 14.04 -23.07 9.33
N GLY A 142 14.94 -22.22 9.76
CA GLY A 142 14.96 -21.70 11.13
C GLY A 142 15.54 -22.65 12.19
N GLN A 143 15.98 -23.87 11.81
CA GLN A 143 16.58 -24.83 12.73
C GLN A 143 18.12 -24.71 12.79
N CYS A 144 18.73 -23.92 11.92
CA CYS A 144 20.16 -23.68 11.98
C CYS A 144 20.55 -22.95 13.29
N PRO A 145 21.66 -23.36 13.94
CA PRO A 145 22.17 -22.64 15.10
C PRO A 145 22.39 -21.15 14.78
N GLY A 146 21.93 -20.28 15.67
CA GLY A 146 22.08 -18.84 15.48
C GLY A 146 21.05 -18.16 14.56
N PHE A 147 20.12 -18.91 13.96
CA PHE A 147 19.11 -18.34 13.04
C PHE A 147 18.34 -17.16 13.67
N GLY A 148 17.91 -17.27 14.92
CA GLY A 148 17.15 -16.24 15.64
C GLY A 148 17.95 -14.98 15.96
N TYR A 149 19.26 -15.02 15.82
CA TYR A 149 20.18 -13.92 16.11
C TYR A 149 20.76 -13.28 14.85
N GLN A 150 20.29 -13.67 13.67
CA GLN A 150 20.74 -13.07 12.42
C GLN A 150 20.28 -11.62 12.35
N GLU A 151 21.25 -10.72 12.27
CA GLU A 151 20.98 -9.29 12.14
C GLU A 151 20.39 -8.96 10.77
N ARG A 152 19.44 -8.01 10.77
CA ARG A 152 18.87 -7.48 9.54
C ARG A 152 19.95 -6.75 8.74
N LYS A 153 19.99 -7.02 7.44
CA LYS A 153 20.80 -6.23 6.51
C LYS A 153 20.04 -4.97 6.11
N HIS A 154 20.75 -3.88 6.08
CA HIS A 154 20.19 -2.56 5.75
C HIS A 154 20.70 -2.10 4.39
N THR A 155 19.85 -1.39 3.68
CA THR A 155 20.24 -0.72 2.44
C THR A 155 21.30 0.35 2.73
N GLN A 156 22.21 0.53 1.77
CA GLN A 156 23.19 1.59 1.84
C GLN A 156 22.54 2.89 1.35
N VAL A 157 22.42 3.86 2.23
CA VAL A 157 21.76 5.14 1.94
C VAL A 157 22.78 6.26 2.13
N ASP A 158 22.87 7.14 1.15
CA ASP A 158 23.74 8.31 1.23
C ASP A 158 23.33 9.25 2.36
N ALA A 159 24.30 9.85 3.01
CA ALA A 159 24.07 10.88 4.03
C ALA A 159 23.31 12.09 3.45
N PRO A 160 22.50 12.80 4.25
CA PRO A 160 21.69 13.93 3.78
C PRO A 160 22.47 14.97 2.97
N GLU A 161 23.72 15.23 3.35
CA GLU A 161 24.61 16.21 2.72
C GLU A 161 24.95 15.84 1.27
N LYS A 162 24.97 14.53 0.95
CA LYS A 162 25.19 14.04 -0.41
C LYS A 162 23.94 14.06 -1.28
N ARG A 163 22.74 14.06 -0.66
CA ARG A 163 21.48 14.04 -1.39
C ARG A 163 21.08 15.41 -1.92
N SER A 164 21.54 16.49 -1.25
CA SER A 164 21.17 17.84 -1.66
C SER A 164 21.91 18.27 -2.92
N GLY A 165 21.22 18.97 -3.80
CA GLY A 165 21.80 19.55 -5.00
C GLY A 165 21.99 18.63 -6.20
N ASN A 166 21.47 17.39 -6.14
CA ASN A 166 21.47 16.45 -7.27
C ASN A 166 20.27 15.50 -7.26
N PHE A 167 20.03 14.83 -8.38
CA PHE A 167 18.99 13.81 -8.55
C PHE A 167 19.55 12.39 -8.65
N ASN A 168 20.75 12.15 -8.13
CA ASN A 168 21.33 10.82 -8.13
C ASN A 168 20.57 9.88 -7.19
N LEU A 169 20.66 8.59 -7.48
CA LEU A 169 20.11 7.56 -6.60
C LEU A 169 20.84 7.63 -5.25
N PHE A 170 20.09 7.81 -4.17
CA PHE A 170 20.63 7.95 -2.81
C PHE A 170 20.49 6.66 -1.99
N ASP A 171 19.58 5.76 -2.36
CA ASP A 171 19.44 4.43 -1.79
C ASP A 171 20.03 3.41 -2.77
N HIS A 172 21.14 2.82 -2.42
CA HIS A 172 21.90 1.89 -3.27
C HIS A 172 21.45 0.43 -3.10
N GLY A 173 20.42 0.22 -2.29
CA GLY A 173 19.89 -1.11 -2.01
C GLY A 173 20.81 -1.95 -1.10
N ILE A 174 20.55 -3.24 -1.08
CA ILE A 174 21.37 -4.23 -0.39
C ILE A 174 22.38 -4.78 -1.39
N CYS A 175 23.65 -4.89 -0.99
CA CYS A 175 24.68 -5.44 -1.86
C CYS A 175 24.46 -6.94 -2.12
N ASP A 176 24.94 -7.44 -3.26
CA ASP A 176 24.72 -8.83 -3.69
C ASP A 176 25.18 -9.87 -2.65
N SER A 177 26.25 -9.58 -1.91
CA SER A 177 26.73 -10.49 -0.85
C SER A 177 25.76 -10.60 0.33
N ASP A 178 24.96 -9.58 0.60
CA ASP A 178 24.03 -9.55 1.71
C ASP A 178 22.60 -9.97 1.33
N ILE A 179 22.26 -10.01 0.03
CA ILE A 179 20.94 -10.41 -0.46
C ILE A 179 20.58 -11.82 0.03
N CYS A 180 21.49 -12.78 -0.14
CA CYS A 180 21.27 -14.15 0.29
C CYS A 180 21.11 -14.25 1.81
N ALA A 181 21.88 -13.48 2.56
CA ALA A 181 21.80 -13.46 4.02
C ALA A 181 20.46 -12.87 4.50
N GLU A 182 19.97 -11.79 3.90
CA GLU A 182 18.67 -11.20 4.23
C GLU A 182 17.52 -12.12 3.77
N ALA A 183 17.60 -12.70 2.57
CA ALA A 183 16.61 -13.65 2.10
C ALA A 183 16.54 -14.90 2.99
N GLY A 184 17.70 -15.36 3.51
CA GLY A 184 17.80 -16.49 4.44
C GLY A 184 17.12 -16.27 5.79
N ARG A 185 16.75 -15.03 6.14
CA ARG A 185 15.97 -14.72 7.34
C ARG A 185 14.47 -15.04 7.19
N CYS A 186 14.01 -15.31 5.96
CA CYS A 186 12.62 -15.63 5.70
C CYS A 186 12.24 -17.00 6.30
N LEU A 187 11.23 -17.04 7.15
CA LEU A 187 10.70 -18.28 7.75
C LEU A 187 9.72 -19.02 6.84
N GLN A 188 9.42 -18.50 5.67
CA GLN A 188 8.46 -19.07 4.72
C GLN A 188 7.11 -19.40 5.39
N CYS A 189 6.58 -18.49 6.19
CA CYS A 189 5.41 -18.72 7.03
C CYS A 189 4.19 -19.21 6.24
N ASP A 190 3.94 -18.64 5.06
CA ASP A 190 2.80 -19.01 4.21
C ASP A 190 2.90 -20.44 3.71
N LEU A 191 4.09 -20.87 3.30
CA LEU A 191 4.33 -22.23 2.85
C LEU A 191 4.25 -23.24 4.01
N ARG A 192 4.68 -22.84 5.20
CA ARG A 192 4.60 -23.68 6.41
C ARG A 192 3.17 -23.97 6.83
N LEU A 193 2.27 -23.01 6.71
CA LEU A 193 0.84 -23.21 7.01
C LEU A 193 0.21 -24.27 6.08
N GLN A 194 0.75 -24.46 4.89
CA GLN A 194 0.31 -25.50 3.96
C GLN A 194 0.88 -26.89 4.30
N ILE A 195 2.07 -26.96 4.95
CA ILE A 195 2.76 -28.20 5.27
C ILE A 195 2.38 -28.73 6.65
N SER A 196 2.24 -27.84 7.62
CA SER A 196 1.95 -28.19 9.00
C SER A 196 0.53 -27.74 9.35
N ARG A 197 -0.47 -28.57 9.09
CA ARG A 197 -1.57 -28.58 10.05
C ARG A 197 -0.96 -28.95 11.39
N PRO A 198 -1.01 -28.09 12.42
CA PRO A 198 -0.61 -28.52 13.73
C PRO A 198 -1.49 -29.70 14.08
N SER A 199 -0.89 -30.88 14.17
CA SER A 199 -1.58 -32.04 14.74
C SER A 199 -1.83 -31.70 16.19
N LEU A 200 -3.01 -31.21 16.49
CA LEU A 200 -3.43 -31.01 17.85
C LEU A 200 -3.51 -32.40 18.49
N TRP A 201 -3.15 -32.49 19.76
CA TRP A 201 -3.16 -33.77 20.52
C TRP A 201 -4.51 -34.51 20.36
N GLY A 202 -5.62 -33.81 20.13
CA GLY A 202 -6.91 -34.35 19.82
C GLY A 202 -6.97 -35.21 18.56
N ASP A 203 -6.18 -34.86 17.52
CA ASP A 203 -6.16 -35.61 16.24
C ASP A 203 -5.56 -37.03 16.44
N PHE A 204 -4.73 -37.24 17.47
CA PHE A 204 -4.18 -38.54 17.83
C PHE A 204 -5.15 -39.39 18.65
N VAL A 205 -6.09 -38.79 19.34
CA VAL A 205 -7.08 -39.51 20.17
C VAL A 205 -8.19 -40.08 19.29
N GLU A 206 -8.66 -39.30 18.31
CA GLU A 206 -9.71 -39.73 17.35
C GLU A 206 -9.25 -40.88 16.44
N GLN A 207 -7.98 -40.97 16.09
CA GLN A 207 -7.44 -42.09 15.30
C GLN A 207 -7.39 -43.44 16.04
N LYS A 208 -7.41 -43.44 17.38
CA LYS A 208 -7.42 -44.68 18.15
C LYS A 208 -8.80 -45.25 18.42
N GLU A 209 -9.85 -44.50 18.19
CA GLU A 209 -11.23 -44.97 18.33
C GLU A 209 -11.82 -45.52 17.00
N ALA A 210 -11.06 -45.39 15.90
CA ALA A 210 -11.44 -45.85 14.57
C ALA A 210 -10.78 -47.17 14.12
N GLU A 211 -9.96 -47.84 14.96
CA GLU A 211 -9.45 -49.19 14.81
C GLU A 211 -10.22 -50.15 15.75
#